data_41c4f1bfe3b3500cb452e50273f8ec74
#
_entry.id   41c4f1bfe3b3500cb452e50273f8ec74
#
_cell.length_a   1.000
_cell.length_b   1.000
_cell.length_c   1.000
_cell.angle_alpha   90.00
_cell.angle_beta   90.00
_cell.angle_gamma   90.00
#
_symmetry.space_group_name_H-M   'P 1'
#
loop_
_entity.id
_entity.type
_entity.pdbx_description
1 polymer ?
#
loop_
_entity_poly.entity_id
_entity_poly.type
_entity_poly.pdbx_seq_one_letter_code
_entity_poly.pdbx_strand_id
1 'polypeptide(L)'
;MDVQSIVLRQYDAVGYVENNLITGETITYRARLHWILFVKPSLIALAILGIGALIFYAADLASALSTQAILITWAVLLIIAAIPVLTATVNWHSAEFAVTNKRVILKIGFIQSKTAEMFLNKIESVGIDQTLTGRVLGFGTIVIRGTGGSLEPFHQVSAPLEFRKQIQEQIGKTFEPIPRPAPAGFSNN
;
A
#
# COMPACT_ATOMS: atom_id res chain seq x y z
N MET A 1 -31.27 5.96 -13.58
CA MET A 1 -30.41 5.29 -12.58
C MET A 1 -29.67 4.22 -13.37
N ASP A 2 -28.41 4.47 -13.71
CA ASP A 2 -27.69 3.73 -14.75
C ASP A 2 -27.16 2.41 -14.18
N VAL A 3 -27.63 1.29 -14.74
CA VAL A 3 -27.23 -0.08 -14.32
C VAL A 3 -25.72 -0.28 -14.46
N GLN A 4 -25.07 0.42 -15.37
CA GLN A 4 -23.62 0.40 -15.54
C GLN A 4 -22.87 1.01 -14.34
N SER A 5 -23.42 2.02 -13.69
CA SER A 5 -22.81 2.61 -12.49
C SER A 5 -22.91 1.69 -11.27
N ILE A 6 -23.90 0.82 -11.23
CA ILE A 6 -24.07 -0.18 -10.15
C ILE A 6 -23.09 -1.34 -10.36
N VAL A 7 -22.92 -1.80 -11.61
CA VAL A 7 -22.02 -2.91 -11.95
C VAL A 7 -20.55 -2.50 -11.76
N LEU A 8 -20.17 -1.27 -12.11
CA LEU A 8 -18.80 -0.77 -11.89
C LEU A 8 -18.47 -0.58 -10.40
N ARG A 9 -19.46 -0.29 -9.54
CA ARG A 9 -19.28 -0.28 -8.08
C ARG A 9 -19.11 -1.68 -7.47
N GLN A 10 -19.56 -2.70 -8.13
CA GLN A 10 -19.50 -4.09 -7.62
C GLN A 10 -18.20 -4.80 -8.02
N TYR A 11 -17.45 -4.25 -8.98
CA TYR A 11 -16.12 -4.77 -9.39
C TYR A 11 -14.93 -4.15 -8.66
N ASP A 12 -15.11 -3.05 -7.96
CA ASP A 12 -14.17 -2.65 -6.94
C ASP A 12 -14.32 -3.65 -5.79
N ALA A 13 -13.42 -4.62 -5.75
CA ALA A 13 -13.35 -5.59 -4.66
C ALA A 13 -13.53 -4.80 -3.35
N VAL A 14 -14.62 -5.09 -2.63
CA VAL A 14 -14.99 -4.40 -1.40
C VAL A 14 -13.79 -4.51 -0.47
N GLY A 15 -12.95 -3.47 -0.44
CA GLY A 15 -11.71 -3.44 0.30
C GLY A 15 -11.98 -3.38 1.80
N TYR A 16 -10.95 -3.65 2.58
CA TYR A 16 -11.04 -3.52 4.03
C TYR A 16 -11.56 -2.12 4.44
N VAL A 17 -11.11 -1.09 3.76
CA VAL A 17 -11.47 0.30 4.07
C VAL A 17 -12.96 0.53 3.91
N GLU A 18 -13.58 0.09 2.81
CA GLU A 18 -15.02 0.26 2.57
C GLU A 18 -15.89 -0.45 3.61
N ASN A 19 -15.48 -1.66 3.99
CA ASN A 19 -16.24 -2.46 4.96
C ASN A 19 -16.19 -1.89 6.38
N ASN A 20 -15.22 -1.03 6.66
CA ASN A 20 -15.00 -0.49 8.00
C ASN A 20 -15.31 1.01 8.12
N LEU A 21 -15.94 1.62 7.11
CA LEU A 21 -16.34 3.03 7.19
C LEU A 21 -17.44 3.22 8.24
N ILE A 22 -17.27 4.25 9.08
CA ILE A 22 -18.29 4.67 10.05
C ILE A 22 -19.29 5.63 9.40
N THR A 23 -20.48 5.75 10.01
CA THR A 23 -21.56 6.60 9.50
C THR A 23 -21.08 8.03 9.20
N GLY A 24 -21.30 8.46 7.95
CA GLY A 24 -20.85 9.79 7.48
C GLY A 24 -19.34 9.88 7.23
N GLU A 25 -18.63 8.76 7.15
CA GLU A 25 -17.24 8.71 6.73
C GLU A 25 -17.15 8.53 5.21
N THR A 26 -16.30 9.33 4.57
CA THR A 26 -16.06 9.29 3.13
C THR A 26 -14.58 9.22 2.85
N ILE A 27 -14.20 8.41 1.86
CA ILE A 27 -12.81 8.30 1.44
C ILE A 27 -12.49 9.50 0.56
N THR A 28 -11.46 10.25 0.94
CA THR A 28 -10.99 11.42 0.20
C THR A 28 -9.84 11.07 -0.73
N TYR A 29 -8.94 10.20 -0.28
CA TYR A 29 -7.77 9.82 -1.07
C TYR A 29 -7.36 8.38 -0.77
N ARG A 30 -6.81 7.72 -1.81
CA ARG A 30 -6.23 6.36 -1.71
C ARG A 30 -4.83 6.35 -2.25
N ALA A 31 -3.92 5.74 -1.52
CA ALA A 31 -2.60 5.39 -2.01
C ALA A 31 -2.46 3.86 -2.12
N ARG A 32 -1.43 3.44 -2.83
CA ARG A 32 -1.10 2.01 -3.05
C ARG A 32 0.38 1.79 -2.80
N LEU A 33 0.77 0.55 -2.62
CA LEU A 33 2.19 0.19 -2.66
C LEU A 33 2.78 0.42 -4.05
N HIS A 34 4.02 0.84 -4.07
CA HIS A 34 4.75 1.09 -5.32
C HIS A 34 5.27 -0.23 -5.91
N TRP A 35 5.34 -0.33 -7.24
CA TRP A 35 5.83 -1.51 -7.96
C TRP A 35 7.26 -1.92 -7.58
N ILE A 36 8.05 -1.02 -6.98
CA ILE A 36 9.40 -1.28 -6.46
C ILE A 36 9.44 -2.47 -5.49
N LEU A 37 8.29 -2.82 -4.89
CA LEU A 37 8.11 -3.98 -4.03
C LEU A 37 8.54 -5.27 -4.74
N PHE A 38 8.37 -5.37 -6.06
CA PHE A 38 8.70 -6.54 -6.84
C PHE A 38 10.18 -6.70 -7.14
N VAL A 39 10.99 -5.65 -7.08
CA VAL A 39 12.41 -5.67 -7.44
C VAL A 39 13.19 -6.67 -6.57
N LYS A 40 13.02 -6.60 -5.25
CA LYS A 40 13.71 -7.49 -4.31
C LYS A 40 13.35 -8.97 -4.53
N PRO A 41 12.06 -9.37 -4.54
CA PRO A 41 11.68 -10.76 -4.79
C PRO A 41 12.05 -11.26 -6.19
N SER A 42 12.01 -10.40 -7.21
CA SER A 42 12.46 -10.77 -8.56
C SER A 42 13.96 -11.04 -8.63
N LEU A 43 14.78 -10.25 -7.95
CA LEU A 43 16.21 -10.49 -7.84
C LEU A 43 16.51 -11.79 -7.09
N ILE A 44 15.75 -12.10 -6.03
CA ILE A 44 15.86 -13.36 -5.29
C ILE A 44 15.50 -14.54 -6.21
N ALA A 45 14.40 -14.45 -6.94
CA ALA A 45 13.99 -15.48 -7.88
C ALA A 45 15.05 -15.72 -8.97
N LEU A 46 15.59 -14.63 -9.53
CA LEU A 46 16.66 -14.69 -10.52
C LEU A 46 17.94 -15.34 -9.96
N ALA A 47 18.32 -15.02 -8.73
CA ALA A 47 19.46 -15.61 -8.04
C ALA A 47 19.26 -17.11 -7.82
N ILE A 48 18.08 -17.56 -7.40
CA ILE A 48 17.76 -18.99 -7.23
C ILE A 48 17.93 -19.74 -8.57
N LEU A 49 17.36 -19.21 -9.64
CA LEU A 49 17.46 -19.82 -10.97
C LEU A 49 18.88 -19.79 -11.51
N GLY A 50 19.61 -18.68 -11.33
CA GLY A 50 21.00 -18.54 -11.77
C GLY A 50 21.96 -19.48 -11.04
N ILE A 51 21.82 -19.60 -9.71
CA ILE A 51 22.61 -20.54 -8.90
C ILE A 51 22.25 -21.99 -9.30
N GLY A 52 20.97 -22.29 -9.47
CA GLY A 52 20.53 -23.61 -9.95
C GLY A 52 21.11 -23.98 -11.30
N ALA A 53 21.12 -23.04 -12.25
CA ALA A 53 21.72 -23.22 -13.55
C ALA A 53 23.25 -23.45 -13.50
N LEU A 54 23.93 -22.67 -12.63
CA LEU A 54 25.38 -22.78 -12.42
C LEU A 54 25.75 -24.15 -11.85
N ILE A 55 25.04 -24.62 -10.83
CA ILE A 55 25.24 -25.95 -10.23
C ILE A 55 24.99 -27.03 -11.27
N PHE A 56 23.92 -26.90 -12.04
CA PHE A 56 23.57 -27.86 -13.09
C PHE A 56 24.67 -27.98 -14.16
N TYR A 57 25.23 -26.84 -14.57
CA TYR A 57 26.32 -26.76 -15.53
C TYR A 57 27.65 -27.30 -14.95
N ALA A 58 28.04 -26.84 -13.75
CA ALA A 58 29.33 -27.20 -13.14
C ALA A 58 29.43 -28.70 -12.77
N ALA A 59 28.32 -29.33 -12.41
CA ALA A 59 28.27 -30.74 -12.05
C ALA A 59 28.06 -31.67 -13.25
N ASP A 60 28.00 -31.12 -14.47
CA ASP A 60 27.69 -31.85 -15.71
C ASP A 60 26.46 -32.79 -15.59
N LEU A 61 25.48 -32.30 -14.82
CA LEU A 61 24.26 -33.08 -14.54
C LEU A 61 23.45 -33.38 -15.81
N ALA A 62 23.68 -32.64 -16.88
CA ALA A 62 23.01 -32.87 -18.16
C ALA A 62 23.39 -34.21 -18.78
N SER A 63 24.64 -34.68 -18.59
CA SER A 63 25.12 -35.95 -19.06
C SER A 63 24.78 -37.13 -18.13
N ALA A 64 24.61 -36.83 -16.81
CA ALA A 64 24.40 -37.83 -15.76
C ALA A 64 22.92 -38.14 -15.51
N LEU A 65 22.00 -37.23 -15.83
CA LEU A 65 20.58 -37.35 -15.51
C LEU A 65 19.73 -37.69 -16.74
N SER A 66 18.65 -38.45 -16.51
CA SER A 66 17.63 -38.65 -17.54
C SER A 66 16.89 -37.33 -17.83
N THR A 67 16.34 -37.21 -19.05
CA THR A 67 15.54 -36.04 -19.45
C THR A 67 14.39 -35.73 -18.46
N GLN A 68 13.75 -36.77 -17.93
CA GLN A 68 12.69 -36.62 -16.94
C GLN A 68 13.20 -35.99 -15.62
N ALA A 69 14.36 -36.46 -15.13
CA ALA A 69 14.96 -35.91 -13.92
C ALA A 69 15.33 -34.42 -14.08
N ILE A 70 15.85 -34.05 -15.26
CA ILE A 70 16.16 -32.66 -15.61
C ILE A 70 14.89 -31.78 -15.56
N LEU A 71 13.81 -32.22 -16.20
CA LEU A 71 12.53 -31.48 -16.23
C LEU A 71 11.96 -31.31 -14.84
N ILE A 72 11.98 -32.35 -14.00
CA ILE A 72 11.50 -32.31 -12.62
C ILE A 72 12.34 -31.29 -11.79
N THR A 73 13.66 -31.34 -11.92
CA THR A 73 14.55 -30.42 -11.20
C THR A 73 14.25 -28.95 -11.54
N TRP A 74 14.12 -28.65 -12.85
CA TRP A 74 13.77 -27.29 -13.28
C TRP A 74 12.36 -26.86 -12.83
N ALA A 75 11.38 -27.77 -12.86
CA ALA A 75 10.05 -27.49 -12.37
C ALA A 75 10.06 -27.15 -10.88
N VAL A 76 10.80 -27.89 -10.05
CA VAL A 76 10.95 -27.62 -8.62
C VAL A 76 11.64 -26.27 -8.39
N LEU A 77 12.72 -25.97 -9.11
CA LEU A 77 13.41 -24.68 -9.02
C LEU A 77 12.49 -23.50 -9.39
N LEU A 78 11.69 -23.66 -10.45
CA LEU A 78 10.71 -22.63 -10.85
C LEU A 78 9.65 -22.42 -9.77
N ILE A 79 9.13 -23.47 -9.15
CA ILE A 79 8.16 -23.36 -8.05
C ILE A 79 8.78 -22.60 -6.87
N ILE A 80 10.01 -22.95 -6.46
CA ILE A 80 10.70 -22.28 -5.37
C ILE A 80 10.97 -20.81 -5.71
N ALA A 81 11.42 -20.51 -6.92
CA ALA A 81 11.68 -19.14 -7.39
C ALA A 81 10.40 -18.30 -7.50
N ALA A 82 9.24 -18.92 -7.75
CA ALA A 82 7.96 -18.22 -7.82
C ALA A 82 7.45 -17.73 -6.45
N ILE A 83 7.79 -18.41 -5.34
CA ILE A 83 7.29 -18.11 -4.00
C ILE A 83 7.49 -16.64 -3.60
N PRO A 84 8.70 -16.05 -3.68
CA PRO A 84 8.91 -14.65 -3.27
C PRO A 84 8.15 -13.65 -4.16
N VAL A 85 7.94 -13.97 -5.43
CA VAL A 85 7.16 -13.11 -6.34
C VAL A 85 5.66 -13.21 -6.06
N LEU A 86 5.15 -14.41 -5.81
CA LEU A 86 3.75 -14.62 -5.42
C LEU A 86 3.42 -13.93 -4.10
N THR A 87 4.27 -14.03 -3.09
CA THR A 87 4.08 -13.36 -1.81
C THR A 87 4.08 -11.83 -1.97
N ALA A 88 4.94 -11.28 -2.83
CA ALA A 88 4.95 -9.85 -3.15
C ALA A 88 3.65 -9.44 -3.86
N THR A 89 3.15 -10.24 -4.79
CA THR A 89 1.89 -9.97 -5.51
C THR A 89 0.70 -9.95 -4.55
N VAL A 90 0.60 -10.93 -3.65
CA VAL A 90 -0.45 -10.99 -2.64
C VAL A 90 -0.39 -9.77 -1.73
N ASN A 91 0.79 -9.39 -1.24
CA ASN A 91 0.97 -8.21 -0.39
C ASN A 91 0.60 -6.91 -1.12
N TRP A 92 0.94 -6.79 -2.40
CA TRP A 92 0.63 -5.62 -3.21
C TRP A 92 -0.88 -5.43 -3.40
N HIS A 93 -1.61 -6.51 -3.67
CA HIS A 93 -3.06 -6.48 -3.80
C HIS A 93 -3.80 -6.28 -2.47
N SER A 94 -3.22 -6.72 -1.35
CA SER A 94 -3.84 -6.65 -0.03
C SER A 94 -3.54 -5.35 0.72
N ALA A 95 -2.66 -4.50 0.19
CA ALA A 95 -2.31 -3.24 0.84
C ALA A 95 -3.30 -2.14 0.47
N GLU A 96 -3.88 -1.52 1.48
CA GLU A 96 -4.82 -0.41 1.34
C GLU A 96 -4.40 0.75 2.23
N PHE A 97 -4.25 1.92 1.63
CA PHE A 97 -3.98 3.17 2.32
C PHE A 97 -5.07 4.17 1.96
N ALA A 98 -5.79 4.65 2.94
CA ALA A 98 -6.87 5.60 2.72
C ALA A 98 -6.81 6.77 3.69
N VAL A 99 -7.10 7.95 3.18
CA VAL A 99 -7.40 9.15 3.96
C VAL A 99 -8.90 9.37 3.84
N THR A 100 -9.57 9.45 4.98
CA THR A 100 -10.99 9.77 5.05
C THR A 100 -11.19 11.17 5.63
N ASN A 101 -12.43 11.61 5.69
CA ASN A 101 -12.78 12.87 6.37
C ASN A 101 -12.71 12.78 7.90
N LYS A 102 -12.42 11.59 8.49
CA LYS A 102 -12.35 11.38 9.94
C LYS A 102 -11.05 10.80 10.44
N ARG A 103 -10.43 9.90 9.69
CA ARG A 103 -9.22 9.16 10.09
C ARG A 103 -8.35 8.79 8.89
N VAL A 104 -7.13 8.37 9.18
CA VAL A 104 -6.25 7.68 8.23
C VAL A 104 -6.30 6.19 8.52
N ILE A 105 -6.47 5.37 7.50
CA ILE A 105 -6.53 3.92 7.58
C ILE A 105 -5.39 3.36 6.72
N LEU A 106 -4.55 2.53 7.33
CA LEU A 106 -3.38 1.93 6.70
C LEU A 106 -3.43 0.43 6.97
N LYS A 107 -3.50 -0.37 5.91
CA LYS A 107 -3.50 -1.82 5.99
C LYS A 107 -2.45 -2.40 5.08
N ILE A 108 -1.62 -3.30 5.60
CA ILE A 108 -0.62 -4.04 4.83
C ILE A 108 -0.68 -5.53 5.21
N GLY A 109 -0.44 -6.38 4.21
CA GLY A 109 -0.28 -7.81 4.36
C GLY A 109 -1.59 -8.59 4.28
N PHE A 110 -1.47 -9.81 3.77
CA PHE A 110 -2.56 -10.76 3.63
C PHE A 110 -2.55 -11.81 4.75
N ILE A 111 -1.39 -12.45 4.98
CA ILE A 111 -1.26 -13.51 5.98
C ILE A 111 -1.09 -12.93 7.40
N GLN A 112 -0.24 -11.91 7.53
CA GLN A 112 -0.10 -11.12 8.76
C GLN A 112 -0.59 -9.71 8.44
N SER A 113 -1.88 -9.48 8.55
CA SER A 113 -2.48 -8.18 8.32
C SER A 113 -2.13 -7.24 9.46
N LYS A 114 -1.36 -6.19 9.16
CA LYS A 114 -1.15 -5.05 10.05
C LYS A 114 -2.08 -3.95 9.63
N THR A 115 -3.00 -3.59 10.50
CA THR A 115 -3.91 -2.46 10.31
C THR A 115 -3.60 -1.40 11.34
N ALA A 116 -3.46 -0.17 10.89
CA ALA A 116 -3.28 0.98 11.75
C ALA A 116 -4.30 2.05 11.36
N GLU A 117 -4.98 2.59 12.35
CA GLU A 117 -5.99 3.63 12.18
C GLU A 117 -5.68 4.77 13.14
N MET A 118 -5.76 6.00 12.64
CA MET A 118 -5.55 7.18 13.46
C MET A 118 -6.52 8.28 13.07
N PHE A 119 -7.30 8.77 14.02
CA PHE A 119 -8.20 9.90 13.80
C PHE A 119 -7.42 11.16 13.47
N LEU A 120 -7.93 11.99 12.54
CA LEU A 120 -7.27 13.20 12.07
C LEU A 120 -6.95 14.18 13.23
N ASN A 121 -7.84 14.28 14.22
CA ASN A 121 -7.66 15.13 15.40
C ASN A 121 -6.60 14.60 16.39
N LYS A 122 -6.06 13.42 16.18
CA LYS A 122 -4.99 12.82 16.99
C LYS A 122 -3.64 12.84 16.29
N ILE A 123 -3.58 13.26 15.02
CA ILE A 123 -2.36 13.35 14.25
C ILE A 123 -1.63 14.66 14.60
N GLU A 124 -0.41 14.53 15.10
CA GLU A 124 0.48 15.66 15.39
C GLU A 124 1.41 15.97 14.22
N SER A 125 1.93 14.92 13.57
CA SER A 125 2.83 15.09 12.43
C SER A 125 2.80 13.90 11.48
N VAL A 126 3.08 14.17 10.20
CA VAL A 126 3.26 13.17 9.16
C VAL A 126 4.66 13.33 8.57
N GLY A 127 5.54 12.40 8.94
CA GLY A 127 6.91 12.30 8.41
C GLY A 127 6.94 11.52 7.10
N ILE A 128 7.84 11.89 6.22
CA ILE A 128 8.13 11.15 4.97
C ILE A 128 9.63 10.97 4.87
N ASP A 129 10.06 9.72 4.72
CA ASP A 129 11.43 9.36 4.43
C ASP A 129 11.55 8.86 3.00
N GLN A 130 12.31 9.57 2.19
CA GLN A 130 12.58 9.21 0.80
C GLN A 130 14.08 9.14 0.55
N THR A 131 14.53 8.01 0.02
CA THR A 131 15.86 7.88 -0.56
C THR A 131 15.95 8.67 -1.87
N LEU A 132 17.16 8.88 -2.40
CA LEU A 132 17.33 9.51 -3.73
C LEU A 132 16.57 8.73 -4.81
N THR A 133 16.67 7.40 -4.80
CA THR A 133 15.91 6.54 -5.71
C THR A 133 14.40 6.64 -5.49
N GLY A 134 13.95 6.72 -4.24
CA GLY A 134 12.54 6.91 -3.89
C GLY A 134 11.98 8.24 -4.40
N ARG A 135 12.79 9.30 -4.37
CA ARG A 135 12.40 10.61 -4.90
C ARG A 135 12.24 10.60 -6.42
N VAL A 136 13.18 9.97 -7.14
CA VAL A 136 13.14 9.87 -8.61
C VAL A 136 11.99 8.98 -9.07
N LEU A 137 11.77 7.85 -8.39
CA LEU A 137 10.75 6.86 -8.77
C LEU A 137 9.36 7.13 -8.15
N GLY A 138 9.23 8.10 -7.23
CA GLY A 138 7.95 8.49 -6.66
C GLY A 138 7.45 7.59 -5.53
N PHE A 139 8.34 6.96 -4.76
CA PHE A 139 7.96 6.17 -3.59
C PHE A 139 8.67 6.62 -2.30
N GLY A 140 8.15 6.22 -1.16
CA GLY A 140 8.75 6.54 0.13
C GLY A 140 8.13 5.79 1.29
N THR A 141 8.64 6.09 2.48
CA THR A 141 8.13 5.61 3.75
C THR A 141 7.33 6.70 4.44
N ILE A 142 6.16 6.37 4.94
CA ILE A 142 5.30 7.28 5.70
C ILE A 142 5.34 6.90 7.17
N VAL A 143 5.53 7.88 8.04
CA VAL A 143 5.49 7.74 9.50
C VAL A 143 4.48 8.75 10.04
N ILE A 144 3.40 8.27 10.66
CA ILE A 144 2.39 9.12 11.28
C ILE A 144 2.59 9.11 12.79
N ARG A 145 2.69 10.30 13.39
CA ARG A 145 2.82 10.49 14.84
C ARG A 145 1.58 11.19 15.37
N GLY A 146 1.09 10.72 16.48
CA GLY A 146 -0.08 11.29 17.16
C GLY A 146 0.04 11.24 18.67
N THR A 147 -0.96 11.80 19.35
CA THR A 147 -1.01 11.94 20.82
C THR A 147 -0.93 10.62 21.59
N GLY A 148 -1.17 9.47 20.93
CA GLY A 148 -1.07 8.12 21.50
C GLY A 148 0.21 7.36 21.14
N GLY A 149 1.17 8.01 20.46
CA GLY A 149 2.40 7.41 19.96
C GLY A 149 2.51 7.46 18.44
N SER A 150 3.58 6.86 17.90
CA SER A 150 3.80 6.77 16.45
C SER A 150 3.22 5.48 15.88
N LEU A 151 2.62 5.54 14.71
CA LEU A 151 2.33 4.35 13.92
C LEU A 151 3.65 3.76 13.39
N GLU A 152 3.67 2.46 13.17
CA GLU A 152 4.80 1.80 12.51
C GLU A 152 5.05 2.43 11.13
N PRO A 153 6.33 2.49 10.65
CA PRO A 153 6.64 3.01 9.33
C PRO A 153 6.01 2.16 8.21
N PHE A 154 5.33 2.82 7.29
CA PHE A 154 4.76 2.18 6.11
C PHE A 154 5.66 2.43 4.90
N HIS A 155 6.36 1.38 4.48
CA HIS A 155 7.37 1.43 3.43
C HIS A 155 6.77 1.32 2.02
N GLN A 156 7.49 1.88 1.04
CA GLN A 156 7.21 1.72 -0.40
C GLN A 156 5.82 2.22 -0.82
N VAL A 157 5.31 3.25 -0.15
CA VAL A 157 4.05 3.90 -0.51
C VAL A 157 4.27 4.75 -1.75
N SER A 158 3.38 4.65 -2.73
CA SER A 158 3.35 5.48 -3.93
C SER A 158 2.94 6.91 -3.59
N ALA A 159 3.56 7.90 -4.24
CA ALA A 159 3.26 9.33 -4.11
C ALA A 159 3.11 9.80 -2.64
N PRO A 160 4.11 9.57 -1.76
CA PRO A 160 3.99 9.82 -0.33
C PRO A 160 3.79 11.31 0.00
N LEU A 161 4.30 12.21 -0.82
CA LEU A 161 4.12 13.66 -0.66
C LEU A 161 2.66 14.06 -0.86
N GLU A 162 1.98 13.48 -1.86
CA GLU A 162 0.56 13.72 -2.11
C GLU A 162 -0.28 13.15 -0.96
N PHE A 163 0.05 11.94 -0.49
CA PHE A 163 -0.63 11.34 0.66
C PHE A 163 -0.55 12.24 1.91
N ARG A 164 0.65 12.80 2.22
CA ARG A 164 0.83 13.75 3.31
C ARG A 164 -0.02 15.01 3.11
N LYS A 165 -0.01 15.57 1.89
CA LYS A 165 -0.79 16.76 1.54
C LYS A 165 -2.28 16.53 1.79
N GLN A 166 -2.81 15.38 1.36
CA GLN A 166 -4.21 15.02 1.56
C GLN A 166 -4.57 14.88 3.04
N ILE A 167 -3.70 14.31 3.87
CA ILE A 167 -3.89 14.27 5.32
C ILE A 167 -3.95 15.69 5.88
N GLN A 168 -3.00 16.56 5.52
CA GLN A 168 -2.95 17.95 6.02
C GLN A 168 -4.17 18.76 5.59
N GLU A 169 -4.66 18.59 4.37
CA GLU A 169 -5.88 19.24 3.88
C GLU A 169 -7.12 18.79 4.69
N GLN A 170 -7.23 17.50 5.01
CA GLN A 170 -8.35 17.01 5.81
C GLN A 170 -8.26 17.47 7.27
N ILE A 171 -7.06 17.52 7.84
CA ILE A 171 -6.84 18.12 9.17
C ILE A 171 -7.28 19.59 9.16
N GLY A 172 -6.87 20.38 8.16
CA GLY A 172 -7.27 21.78 8.01
C GLY A 172 -8.79 21.95 8.00
N LYS A 173 -9.50 21.16 7.21
CA LYS A 173 -10.98 21.18 7.15
C LYS A 173 -11.65 20.80 8.46
N THR A 174 -11.04 19.90 9.23
CA THR A 174 -11.58 19.45 10.54
C THR A 174 -11.49 20.56 11.59
N PHE A 175 -10.51 21.46 11.46
CA PHE A 175 -10.28 22.57 12.39
C PHE A 175 -10.77 23.93 11.86
N GLU A 176 -11.36 23.99 10.66
CA GLU A 176 -11.98 25.25 10.19
C GLU A 176 -13.11 25.67 11.12
N PRO A 177 -13.06 26.91 11.68
CA PRO A 177 -14.16 27.42 12.50
C PRO A 177 -15.43 27.48 11.66
N ILE A 178 -16.55 26.97 12.19
CA ILE A 178 -17.85 27.15 11.56
C ILE A 178 -18.03 28.65 11.31
N PRO A 179 -18.33 29.12 10.08
CA PRO A 179 -18.56 30.53 9.80
C PRO A 179 -19.62 31.06 10.77
N ARG A 180 -19.26 32.05 11.58
CA ARG A 180 -20.26 32.69 12.43
C ARG A 180 -21.33 33.28 11.51
N PRO A 181 -22.63 33.01 11.76
CA PRO A 181 -23.66 33.69 11.03
C PRO A 181 -23.45 35.19 11.16
N ALA A 182 -23.56 35.91 10.05
CA ALA A 182 -23.43 37.36 10.05
C ALA A 182 -24.35 37.96 11.15
N PRO A 183 -23.87 38.93 11.96
CA PRO A 183 -24.71 39.53 12.93
C PRO A 183 -25.97 40.09 12.25
N ALA A 184 -27.14 39.67 12.74
CA ALA A 184 -28.41 40.16 12.25
C ALA A 184 -28.37 41.70 12.34
N GLY A 185 -28.41 42.35 11.17
CA GLY A 185 -28.35 43.79 11.13
C GLY A 185 -29.42 44.38 12.04
N PHE A 186 -28.99 45.18 13.02
CA PHE A 186 -29.91 46.01 13.75
C PHE A 186 -30.53 46.98 12.74
N SER A 187 -31.77 46.73 12.37
CA SER A 187 -32.61 47.70 11.67
C SER A 187 -32.87 48.85 12.63
N ASN A 188 -32.13 49.95 12.47
CA ASN A 188 -32.50 51.20 13.11
C ASN A 188 -33.73 51.75 12.38
N ASN A 189 -34.88 51.66 13.05
CA ASN A 189 -36.01 52.52 12.79
C ASN A 189 -35.87 53.81 13.60
#